data_c292087120262a52e683d619458ba90e
#
_entry.id   c292087120262a52e683d619458ba90e
#
_cell.length_a   1.000
_cell.length_b   1.000
_cell.length_c   1.000
_cell.angle_alpha   90.00
_cell.angle_beta   90.00
_cell.angle_gamma   90.00
#
_symmetry.space_group_name_H-M   'P 1'
#
loop_
_entity.id
_entity.type
_entity.pdbx_description
1 polymer ?
#
loop_
_entity_poly.entity_id
_entity_poly.type
_entity_poly.pdbx_seq_one_letter_code
_entity_poly.pdbx_strand_id
1 'polypeptide(L)'
;MIDGTFDASRYRWKEVTGRPGSKYKIQHDYTILGYDRDVATLDMVVRWQGDGGHCPIHRHAAATSIIVLAGEQHLWDVESDGAVGNHRCRRAGDYALTGNDQKPHLERGGDDGGLVYFGARPNSPDALLYEIYDADMNVVARITIDSLVADFNADPVTA
;
A
#
# COMPACT_ATOMS: atom_id res chain seq x y z
N MET A 1 5.60 -30.90 -7.53
CA MET A 1 4.79 -29.81 -6.93
C MET A 1 5.75 -28.76 -6.42
N ILE A 2 5.65 -27.53 -6.90
CA ILE A 2 6.44 -26.44 -6.34
C ILE A 2 5.60 -25.86 -5.21
N ASP A 3 6.05 -26.04 -3.98
CA ASP A 3 5.45 -25.45 -2.80
C ASP A 3 6.31 -24.26 -2.40
N GLY A 4 5.92 -23.08 -2.86
CA GLY A 4 6.65 -21.85 -2.62
C GLY A 4 5.76 -20.82 -1.97
N THR A 5 6.11 -20.41 -0.76
CA THR A 5 5.49 -19.30 -0.06
C THR A 5 6.47 -18.15 0.08
N PHE A 6 5.96 -16.92 0.08
CA PHE A 6 6.77 -15.75 0.42
C PHE A 6 7.15 -15.82 1.90
N ASP A 7 8.45 -15.91 2.17
CA ASP A 7 8.96 -15.99 3.55
C ASP A 7 9.16 -14.57 4.11
N ALA A 8 8.13 -14.06 4.77
CA ALA A 8 8.13 -12.72 5.36
C ALA A 8 9.21 -12.53 6.43
N SER A 9 9.72 -13.61 7.06
CA SER A 9 10.74 -13.54 8.10
C SER A 9 12.12 -13.12 7.58
N ARG A 10 12.32 -13.22 6.27
CA ARG A 10 13.59 -12.86 5.61
C ARG A 10 13.77 -11.38 5.33
N TYR A 11 12.73 -10.56 5.62
CA TYR A 11 12.70 -9.14 5.27
C TYR A 11 12.59 -8.26 6.51
N ARG A 12 13.14 -7.05 6.41
CA ARG A 12 12.92 -6.00 7.40
C ARG A 12 11.60 -5.29 7.09
N TRP A 13 10.79 -5.06 8.10
CA TRP A 13 9.48 -4.42 7.96
C TRP A 13 9.46 -3.05 8.62
N LYS A 14 8.87 -2.08 7.94
CA LYS A 14 8.58 -0.76 8.46
C LYS A 14 7.11 -0.69 8.85
N GLU A 15 6.84 -0.38 10.11
CA GLU A 15 5.49 -0.18 10.61
C GLU A 15 4.97 1.20 10.19
N VAL A 16 3.71 1.26 9.76
CA VAL A 16 2.96 2.49 9.49
C VAL A 16 1.77 2.55 10.41
N THR A 17 1.69 3.61 11.21
CA THR A 17 0.59 3.89 12.12
C THR A 17 -0.07 5.21 11.78
N GLY A 18 -1.35 5.36 12.10
CA GLY A 18 -2.10 6.60 11.88
C GLY A 18 -1.78 7.66 12.91
N ARG A 19 -2.08 8.89 12.52
CA ARG A 19 -2.04 10.05 13.42
C ARG A 19 -3.30 10.06 14.29
N PRO A 20 -3.26 10.65 15.51
CA PRO A 20 -4.46 10.89 16.31
C PRO A 20 -5.52 11.66 15.49
N GLY A 21 -6.77 11.22 15.60
CA GLY A 21 -7.90 11.82 14.86
C GLY A 21 -8.18 11.21 13.49
N SER A 22 -7.43 10.23 13.04
CA SER A 22 -7.77 9.47 11.83
C SER A 22 -9.12 8.78 11.99
N LYS A 23 -9.96 8.86 10.96
CA LYS A 23 -11.29 8.22 10.94
C LYS A 23 -11.19 6.69 11.01
N TYR A 24 -10.12 6.14 10.46
CA TYR A 24 -9.85 4.70 10.42
C TYR A 24 -8.59 4.40 11.23
N LYS A 25 -8.53 3.20 11.81
CA LYS A 25 -7.30 2.69 12.40
C LYS A 25 -6.30 2.46 11.27
N ILE A 26 -5.21 3.24 11.24
CA ILE A 26 -4.12 3.03 10.29
C ILE A 26 -3.08 2.13 10.96
N GLN A 27 -2.90 0.95 10.43
CA GLN A 27 -1.94 -0.03 10.92
C GLN A 27 -1.62 -1.03 9.82
N HIS A 28 -0.41 -0.99 9.32
CA HIS A 28 0.14 -1.98 8.40
C HIS A 28 1.66 -1.92 8.44
N ASP A 29 2.30 -2.92 7.86
CA ASP A 29 3.74 -2.93 7.66
C ASP A 29 4.04 -2.97 6.16
N TYR A 30 5.20 -2.45 5.76
CA TYR A 30 5.71 -2.67 4.40
C TYR A 30 7.19 -2.99 4.39
N THR A 31 7.61 -3.66 3.33
CA THR A 31 9.03 -3.88 3.00
C THR A 31 9.27 -3.54 1.54
N ILE A 32 10.39 -2.89 1.24
CA ILE A 32 10.85 -2.68 -0.13
C ILE A 32 11.71 -3.86 -0.54
N LEU A 33 11.30 -4.55 -1.61
CA LEU A 33 12.07 -5.68 -2.18
C LEU A 33 13.20 -5.18 -3.06
N GLY A 34 12.97 -4.09 -3.79
CA GLY A 34 13.92 -3.48 -4.68
C GLY A 34 13.36 -2.24 -5.35
N TYR A 35 14.24 -1.40 -5.87
CA TYR A 35 13.87 -0.23 -6.64
C TYR A 35 15.01 0.17 -7.58
N ASP A 36 14.66 0.87 -8.65
CA ASP A 36 15.61 1.47 -9.56
C ASP A 36 15.10 2.86 -9.98
N ARG A 37 15.91 3.89 -9.74
CA ARG A 37 15.56 5.28 -10.04
C ARG A 37 15.67 5.60 -11.53
N ASP A 38 16.59 4.97 -12.22
CA ASP A 38 16.85 5.29 -13.63
C ASP A 38 15.76 4.78 -14.55
N VAL A 39 15.17 3.62 -14.22
CA VAL A 39 14.03 3.05 -14.95
C VAL A 39 12.70 3.27 -14.24
N ALA A 40 12.71 4.00 -13.14
CA ALA A 40 11.52 4.36 -12.36
C ALA A 40 10.63 3.15 -12.03
N THR A 41 11.15 2.24 -11.22
CA THR A 41 10.42 1.06 -10.72
C THR A 41 10.65 0.84 -9.23
N LEU A 42 9.63 0.33 -8.54
CA LEU A 42 9.74 -0.07 -7.15
C LEU A 42 8.82 -1.26 -6.87
N ASP A 43 9.39 -2.26 -6.23
CA ASP A 43 8.70 -3.46 -5.77
C ASP A 43 8.63 -3.47 -4.26
N MET A 44 7.43 -3.66 -3.70
CA MET A 44 7.22 -3.75 -2.26
C MET A 44 6.16 -4.79 -1.91
N VAL A 45 6.16 -5.18 -0.65
CA VAL A 45 5.09 -6.00 -0.06
C VAL A 45 4.50 -5.25 1.12
N VAL A 46 3.19 -5.24 1.20
CA VAL A 46 2.42 -4.71 2.33
C VAL A 46 1.85 -5.89 3.12
N ARG A 47 1.85 -5.76 4.44
CA ARG A 47 1.36 -6.77 5.37
C ARG A 47 0.37 -6.17 6.37
N TRP A 48 -0.78 -6.82 6.52
CA TRP A 48 -1.75 -6.56 7.59
C TRP A 48 -1.83 -7.77 8.51
N GLN A 49 -1.99 -7.52 9.82
CA GLN A 49 -1.96 -8.55 10.85
C GLN A 49 -3.36 -9.09 11.25
N GLY A 50 -4.42 -8.67 10.58
CA GLY A 50 -5.78 -9.06 10.96
C GLY A 50 -6.34 -8.34 12.18
N ASP A 51 -5.80 -7.18 12.50
CA ASP A 51 -6.15 -6.36 13.67
C ASP A 51 -7.14 -5.22 13.35
N GLY A 52 -7.73 -5.24 12.15
CA GLY A 52 -8.61 -4.19 11.64
C GLY A 52 -7.90 -2.95 11.11
N GLY A 53 -6.57 -2.97 11.04
CA GLY A 53 -5.79 -1.87 10.50
C GLY A 53 -5.95 -1.70 8.99
N HIS A 54 -5.94 -0.44 8.55
CA HIS A 54 -6.06 -0.03 7.15
C HIS A 54 -4.78 0.67 6.68
N CYS A 55 -4.60 0.79 5.37
CA CYS A 55 -3.77 1.84 4.79
C CYS A 55 -4.49 3.19 4.91
N PRO A 56 -3.78 4.34 4.90
CA PRO A 56 -4.42 5.63 4.69
C PRO A 56 -5.23 5.62 3.38
N ILE A 57 -6.25 6.46 3.29
CA ILE A 57 -6.93 6.67 1.99
C ILE A 57 -5.90 7.16 0.99
N HIS A 58 -5.77 6.48 -0.13
CA HIS A 58 -4.77 6.80 -1.13
C HIS A 58 -5.24 6.48 -2.55
N ARG A 59 -4.55 7.05 -3.52
CA ARG A 59 -4.71 6.79 -4.95
C ARG A 59 -3.36 6.42 -5.55
N HIS A 60 -3.30 5.36 -6.32
CA HIS A 60 -2.09 5.01 -7.08
C HIS A 60 -1.92 5.98 -8.26
N ALA A 61 -0.79 6.68 -8.31
CA ALA A 61 -0.40 7.53 -9.41
C ALA A 61 0.50 6.83 -10.43
N ALA A 62 0.97 5.64 -10.10
CA ALA A 62 1.82 4.80 -10.95
C ALA A 62 1.06 3.54 -11.38
N ALA A 63 1.31 3.08 -12.61
CA ALA A 63 0.85 1.75 -13.03
C ALA A 63 1.43 0.70 -12.07
N THR A 64 0.57 -0.15 -11.51
CA THR A 64 0.95 -1.07 -10.44
C THR A 64 0.41 -2.46 -10.70
N SER A 65 1.32 -3.44 -10.71
CA SER A 65 0.96 -4.86 -10.68
C SER A 65 0.77 -5.29 -9.23
N ILE A 66 -0.31 -6.03 -8.95
CA ILE A 66 -0.71 -6.45 -7.60
C ILE A 66 -0.90 -7.96 -7.61
N ILE A 67 -0.30 -8.65 -6.64
CA ILE A 67 -0.53 -10.07 -6.39
C ILE A 67 -0.78 -10.27 -4.90
N VAL A 68 -1.89 -10.90 -4.55
CA VAL A 68 -2.13 -11.33 -3.17
C VAL A 68 -1.32 -12.62 -2.92
N LEU A 69 -0.33 -12.53 -2.04
CA LEU A 69 0.58 -13.64 -1.72
C LEU A 69 0.00 -14.56 -0.66
N ALA A 70 -0.74 -14.01 0.31
CA ALA A 70 -1.42 -14.75 1.37
C ALA A 70 -2.57 -13.94 1.95
N GLY A 71 -3.56 -14.61 2.55
CA GLY A 71 -4.71 -13.95 3.16
C GLY A 71 -5.60 -13.24 2.14
N GLU A 72 -6.08 -12.07 2.51
CA GLU A 72 -7.03 -11.28 1.71
C GLU A 72 -6.61 -9.82 1.63
N GLN A 73 -7.01 -9.17 0.52
CA GLN A 73 -6.95 -7.73 0.31
C GLN A 73 -8.37 -7.22 0.07
N HIS A 74 -8.86 -6.39 0.97
CA HIS A 74 -10.15 -5.72 0.86
C HIS A 74 -9.94 -4.27 0.42
N LEU A 75 -10.75 -3.81 -0.53
CA LEU A 75 -10.71 -2.47 -1.08
C LEU A 75 -12.12 -1.86 -1.16
N TRP A 76 -12.20 -0.57 -0.94
CA TRP A 76 -13.39 0.26 -1.12
C TRP A 76 -13.03 1.54 -1.84
N ASP A 77 -13.80 1.94 -2.85
CA ASP A 77 -13.66 3.27 -3.45
C ASP A 77 -14.10 4.33 -2.45
N VAL A 78 -13.42 5.46 -2.46
CA VAL A 78 -13.77 6.64 -1.66
C VAL A 78 -14.05 7.81 -2.61
N GLU A 79 -15.28 8.31 -2.57
CA GLU A 79 -15.73 9.44 -3.40
C GLU A 79 -15.23 10.78 -2.84
N SER A 80 -15.36 11.84 -3.61
CA SER A 80 -14.90 13.18 -3.23
C SER A 80 -15.56 13.77 -1.99
N ASP A 81 -16.75 13.28 -1.64
CA ASP A 81 -17.48 13.64 -0.41
C ASP A 81 -17.16 12.72 0.77
N GLY A 82 -16.21 11.78 0.59
CA GLY A 82 -15.81 10.80 1.58
C GLY A 82 -16.71 9.57 1.68
N ALA A 83 -17.72 9.44 0.81
CA ALA A 83 -18.58 8.26 0.78
C ALA A 83 -17.77 7.03 0.35
N VAL A 84 -17.96 5.92 1.06
CA VAL A 84 -17.23 4.66 0.86
C VAL A 84 -18.16 3.62 0.25
N GLY A 85 -17.73 2.98 -0.81
CA GLY A 85 -18.53 1.96 -1.49
C GLY A 85 -17.72 1.06 -2.38
N ASN A 86 -18.41 0.24 -3.19
CA ASN A 86 -17.81 -0.66 -4.17
C ASN A 86 -16.75 -1.60 -3.54
N HIS A 87 -17.17 -2.33 -2.51
CA HIS A 87 -16.28 -3.31 -1.85
C HIS A 87 -15.83 -4.41 -2.80
N ARG A 88 -14.53 -4.64 -2.80
CA ARG A 88 -13.88 -5.75 -3.52
C ARG A 88 -12.99 -6.53 -2.57
N CYS A 89 -12.91 -7.83 -2.78
CA CYS A 89 -12.00 -8.71 -2.05
C CYS A 89 -11.17 -9.49 -3.05
N ARG A 90 -9.87 -9.46 -2.88
CA ARG A 90 -8.91 -10.32 -3.59
C ARG A 90 -8.32 -11.31 -2.60
N ARG A 91 -8.15 -12.55 -3.05
CA ARG A 91 -7.62 -13.65 -2.24
C ARG A 91 -6.24 -14.07 -2.74
N ALA A 92 -5.56 -14.87 -1.94
CA ALA A 92 -4.25 -15.44 -2.31
C ALA A 92 -4.28 -16.05 -3.71
N GLY A 93 -3.35 -15.63 -4.56
CA GLY A 93 -3.24 -15.99 -5.97
C GLY A 93 -3.92 -15.03 -6.94
N ASP A 94 -4.75 -14.11 -6.47
CA ASP A 94 -5.38 -13.12 -7.34
C ASP A 94 -4.37 -12.07 -7.81
N TYR A 95 -4.51 -11.69 -9.08
CA TYR A 95 -3.73 -10.66 -9.74
C TYR A 95 -4.60 -9.50 -10.19
N ALA A 96 -4.04 -8.29 -10.13
CA ALA A 96 -4.62 -7.09 -10.72
C ALA A 96 -3.54 -6.19 -11.31
N LEU A 97 -3.88 -5.50 -12.39
CA LEU A 97 -3.09 -4.40 -12.93
C LEU A 97 -3.91 -3.11 -12.81
N THR A 98 -3.36 -2.11 -12.18
CA THR A 98 -4.00 -0.81 -12.02
C THR A 98 -3.30 0.23 -12.89
N GLY A 99 -4.08 1.14 -13.48
CA GLY A 99 -3.55 2.31 -14.17
C GLY A 99 -3.08 3.40 -13.20
N ASN A 100 -2.62 4.50 -13.76
CA ASN A 100 -2.14 5.66 -13.00
C ASN A 100 -3.24 6.71 -12.68
N ASP A 101 -4.49 6.40 -12.94
CA ASP A 101 -5.66 7.28 -12.77
C ASP A 101 -6.72 6.66 -11.83
N GLN A 102 -6.29 5.80 -10.95
CA GLN A 102 -7.18 5.11 -10.00
C GLN A 102 -7.90 6.08 -9.07
N LYS A 103 -9.12 5.74 -8.74
CA LYS A 103 -9.87 6.43 -7.67
C LYS A 103 -9.18 6.26 -6.32
N PRO A 104 -9.31 7.25 -5.42
CA PRO A 104 -8.96 7.06 -4.03
C PRO A 104 -9.69 5.85 -3.44
N HIS A 105 -8.99 5.09 -2.61
CA HIS A 105 -9.55 3.90 -1.99
C HIS A 105 -9.05 3.69 -0.56
N LEU A 106 -9.86 2.97 0.21
CA LEU A 106 -9.48 2.34 1.46
C LEU A 106 -9.02 0.91 1.18
N GLU A 107 -8.07 0.45 1.97
CA GLU A 107 -7.49 -0.87 1.80
C GLU A 107 -7.10 -1.46 3.14
N ARG A 108 -7.41 -2.74 3.35
CA ARG A 108 -6.96 -3.52 4.50
C ARG A 108 -6.82 -4.99 4.18
N GLY A 109 -6.19 -5.75 5.06
CA GLY A 109 -6.21 -7.21 5.04
C GLY A 109 -7.54 -7.79 5.52
N GLY A 110 -7.70 -9.10 5.37
CA GLY A 110 -8.80 -9.86 5.97
C GLY A 110 -8.67 -9.99 7.49
N ASP A 111 -9.60 -10.71 8.11
CA ASP A 111 -9.60 -10.93 9.56
C ASP A 111 -8.40 -11.78 10.03
N ASP A 112 -7.88 -12.63 9.14
CA ASP A 112 -6.63 -13.38 9.35
C ASP A 112 -5.39 -12.69 8.75
N GLY A 113 -5.54 -11.42 8.33
CA GLY A 113 -4.47 -10.64 7.73
C GLY A 113 -4.43 -10.71 6.21
N GLY A 114 -3.35 -10.18 5.66
CA GLY A 114 -3.07 -10.18 4.24
C GLY A 114 -1.61 -9.83 3.95
N LEU A 115 -1.10 -10.39 2.87
CA LEU A 115 0.24 -10.17 2.37
C LEU A 115 0.14 -9.92 0.86
N VAL A 116 0.47 -8.71 0.42
CA VAL A 116 0.21 -8.26 -0.95
C VAL A 116 1.45 -7.62 -1.55
N TYR A 117 1.85 -8.13 -2.71
CA TYR A 117 2.92 -7.57 -3.53
C TYR A 117 2.39 -6.44 -4.42
N PHE A 118 3.15 -5.36 -4.52
CA PHE A 118 2.93 -4.22 -5.39
C PHE A 118 4.19 -3.94 -6.20
N GLY A 119 4.09 -4.00 -7.52
CA GLY A 119 5.15 -3.61 -8.44
C GLY A 119 4.77 -2.33 -9.18
N ALA A 120 5.34 -1.19 -8.77
CA ALA A 120 4.97 0.12 -9.27
C ALA A 120 5.92 0.62 -10.36
N ARG A 121 5.36 1.24 -11.40
CA ARG A 121 6.07 1.82 -12.53
C ARG A 121 5.60 3.26 -12.75
N PRO A 122 6.10 4.24 -11.96
CA PRO A 122 5.74 5.63 -12.14
C PRO A 122 6.28 6.20 -13.46
N ASN A 123 5.51 7.12 -14.05
CA ASN A 123 5.87 7.77 -15.31
C ASN A 123 5.99 9.30 -15.18
N SER A 124 5.96 9.82 -13.97
CA SER A 124 6.17 11.25 -13.71
C SER A 124 7.65 11.56 -13.45
N PRO A 125 8.10 12.83 -13.68
CA PRO A 125 9.50 13.21 -13.46
C PRO A 125 10.01 13.01 -12.04
N ASP A 126 9.12 13.13 -11.05
CA ASP A 126 9.41 12.91 -9.62
C ASP A 126 9.19 11.47 -9.17
N ALA A 127 8.86 10.55 -10.09
CA ALA A 127 8.56 9.14 -9.81
C ALA A 127 7.48 8.99 -8.71
N LEU A 128 6.36 9.68 -8.87
CA LEU A 128 5.22 9.64 -7.95
C LEU A 128 4.57 8.26 -7.94
N LEU A 129 4.49 7.65 -6.76
CA LEU A 129 3.88 6.34 -6.55
C LEU A 129 2.39 6.47 -6.20
N TYR A 130 2.08 7.27 -5.17
CA TYR A 130 0.71 7.47 -4.71
C TYR A 130 0.53 8.79 -3.95
N GLU A 131 -0.72 9.22 -3.86
CA GLU A 131 -1.15 10.37 -3.08
C GLU A 131 -2.00 9.91 -1.90
N ILE A 132 -1.78 10.51 -0.73
CA ILE A 132 -2.52 10.23 0.50
C ILE A 132 -3.52 11.36 0.75
N TYR A 133 -4.71 10.99 1.19
CA TYR A 133 -5.84 11.89 1.45
C TYR A 133 -6.17 11.94 2.93
N ASP A 134 -6.63 13.11 3.39
CA ASP A 134 -7.25 13.27 4.71
C ASP A 134 -8.74 12.89 4.68
N ALA A 135 -9.43 13.06 5.82
CA ALA A 135 -10.85 12.74 5.95
C ALA A 135 -11.76 13.63 5.08
N ASP A 136 -11.30 14.82 4.70
CA ASP A 136 -12.00 15.76 3.83
C ASP A 136 -11.63 15.58 2.35
N MET A 137 -10.90 14.52 2.03
CA MET A 137 -10.43 14.16 0.69
C MET A 137 -9.46 15.18 0.07
N ASN A 138 -8.72 15.91 0.89
CA ASN A 138 -7.61 16.71 0.43
C ASN A 138 -6.33 15.88 0.36
N VAL A 139 -5.51 16.10 -0.67
CA VAL A 139 -4.18 15.49 -0.75
C VAL A 139 -3.29 16.09 0.34
N VAL A 140 -2.82 15.27 1.27
CA VAL A 140 -1.94 15.68 2.38
C VAL A 140 -0.52 15.18 2.25
N ALA A 141 -0.27 14.21 1.37
CA ALA A 141 1.07 13.72 1.07
C ALA A 141 1.17 13.18 -0.35
N ARG A 142 2.33 13.38 -0.95
CA ARG A 142 2.73 12.81 -2.24
C ARG A 142 3.92 11.90 -1.98
N ILE A 143 3.77 10.61 -2.27
CA ILE A 143 4.80 9.60 -2.00
C ILE A 143 5.48 9.23 -3.31
N THR A 144 6.76 9.56 -3.39
CA THR A 144 7.64 9.24 -4.52
C THR A 144 8.53 8.04 -4.18
N ILE A 145 9.24 7.48 -5.15
CA ILE A 145 10.25 6.45 -4.88
C ILE A 145 11.24 6.96 -3.84
N ASP A 146 11.76 8.18 -4.00
CA ASP A 146 12.77 8.73 -3.08
C ASP A 146 12.25 8.89 -1.66
N SER A 147 11.04 9.42 -1.50
CA SER A 147 10.46 9.63 -0.16
C SER A 147 10.12 8.31 0.53
N LEU A 148 9.64 7.31 -0.21
CA LEU A 148 9.34 5.99 0.36
C LEU A 148 10.61 5.24 0.78
N VAL A 149 11.65 5.28 -0.05
CA VAL A 149 12.96 4.69 0.27
C VAL A 149 13.59 5.38 1.47
N ALA A 150 13.50 6.71 1.55
CA ALA A 150 14.01 7.47 2.70
C ALA A 150 13.26 7.11 4.00
N ASP A 151 11.93 6.99 3.96
CA ASP A 151 11.12 6.56 5.10
C ASP A 151 11.48 5.12 5.53
N PHE A 152 11.59 4.21 4.57
CA PHE A 152 11.94 2.81 4.83
C PHE A 152 13.31 2.67 5.49
N ASN A 153 14.28 3.52 5.14
CA ASN A 153 15.64 3.50 5.66
C ASN A 153 15.81 4.34 6.93
N ALA A 154 14.85 5.18 7.29
CA ALA A 154 14.90 5.95 8.53
C ALA A 154 14.82 5.01 9.74
N ASP A 155 15.69 5.22 10.72
CA ASP A 155 15.58 4.53 11.99
C ASP A 155 14.25 4.90 12.67
N PRO A 156 13.59 3.93 13.35
CA PRO A 156 12.42 4.28 14.14
C PRO A 156 12.84 5.34 15.16
N VAL A 157 12.11 6.46 15.17
CA VAL A 157 12.32 7.48 16.20
C VAL A 157 12.00 6.82 17.53
N THR A 158 13.03 6.47 18.26
CA THR A 158 12.88 6.09 19.67
C THR A 158 12.37 7.31 20.42
N ALA A 159 11.09 7.27 20.77
CA ALA A 159 10.49 8.27 21.64
C ALA A 159 11.13 8.23 23.03
#